data_78821df51e6906330d1c4d35e61a61aa
#
_entry.id   78821df51e6906330d1c4d35e61a61aa
#
_cell.length_a   1.000
_cell.length_b   1.000
_cell.length_c   1.000
_cell.angle_alpha   90.00
_cell.angle_beta   90.00
_cell.angle_gamma   90.00
#
_symmetry.space_group_name_H-M   'P 1'
#
loop_
_entity.id
_entity.type
_entity.pdbx_description
1 polymer ?
#
loop_
_entity_poly.entity_id
_entity_poly.type
_entity_poly.pdbx_seq_one_letter_code
_entity_poly.pdbx_strand_id
1 'polypeptide(L)'
;VLLIEIDEFEDLYQNYGERRGQFVIRKVAERLSSDLRATDLLARLGMPKFAVILPGTGEMVGQDIAERMRKDIEDFSIDDGRGAVLQVCISTGLATWEPQQFPAVDMPQLARQLEVVGNKALDDARSRGGNCVAHSRLSTLVL
;
A
#
# COMPACT_ATOMS: atom_id res chain seq x y z
N VAL A 1 5.93 -2.90 6.59
CA VAL A 1 4.60 -2.33 6.36
C VAL A 1 4.58 -1.59 5.04
N LEU A 2 3.60 -1.88 4.21
CA LEU A 2 3.31 -1.11 3.01
C LEU A 2 2.12 -0.21 3.27
N LEU A 3 2.23 1.06 2.94
CA LEU A 3 1.09 1.97 2.84
C LEU A 3 0.85 2.25 1.36
N ILE A 4 -0.36 1.95 0.91
CA ILE A 4 -0.72 1.92 -0.51
C ILE A 4 -1.88 2.89 -0.74
N GLU A 5 -1.78 3.69 -1.78
CA GLU A 5 -2.87 4.58 -2.20
C GLU A 5 -3.11 4.44 -3.69
N ILE A 6 -4.38 4.38 -4.07
CA ILE A 6 -4.78 4.39 -5.49
C ILE A 6 -4.55 5.80 -6.02
N ASP A 7 -3.75 5.92 -7.09
CA ASP A 7 -3.44 7.20 -7.71
C ASP A 7 -4.67 7.79 -8.39
N GLU A 8 -4.81 9.11 -8.31
CA GLU A 8 -5.87 9.87 -9.00
C GLU A 8 -7.29 9.35 -8.68
N PHE A 9 -7.47 8.78 -7.49
CA PHE A 9 -8.75 8.19 -7.12
C PHE A 9 -9.87 9.24 -7.04
N GLU A 10 -9.56 10.44 -6.59
CA GLU A 10 -10.56 11.51 -6.51
C GLU A 10 -11.12 11.87 -7.88
N ASP A 11 -10.27 11.95 -8.90
CA ASP A 11 -10.69 12.18 -10.27
C ASP A 11 -11.57 11.04 -10.79
N LEU A 12 -11.18 9.80 -10.49
CA LEU A 12 -11.98 8.62 -10.83
C LEU A 12 -13.35 8.67 -10.16
N TYR A 13 -13.38 9.03 -8.88
CA TYR A 13 -14.62 9.13 -8.10
C TYR A 13 -15.55 10.21 -8.66
N GLN A 14 -15.00 11.38 -9.01
CA GLN A 14 -15.78 12.48 -9.59
C GLN A 14 -16.28 12.16 -11.00
N ASN A 15 -15.49 11.48 -11.82
CA ASN A 15 -15.84 11.17 -13.20
C ASN A 15 -16.80 10.00 -13.34
N TYR A 16 -16.71 9.00 -12.45
CA TYR A 16 -17.45 7.75 -12.55
C TYR A 16 -18.47 7.53 -11.42
N GLY A 17 -18.41 8.33 -10.35
CA GLY A 17 -19.34 8.29 -9.22
C GLY A 17 -18.92 7.31 -8.14
N GLU A 18 -19.66 7.37 -7.01
CA GLU A 18 -19.37 6.64 -5.79
C GLU A 18 -19.41 5.12 -6.01
N ARG A 19 -20.39 4.63 -6.74
CA ARG A 19 -20.59 3.20 -6.94
C ARG A 19 -19.42 2.56 -7.66
N ARG A 20 -18.93 3.20 -8.73
CA ARG A 20 -17.76 2.71 -9.47
C ARG A 20 -16.49 2.89 -8.68
N GLY A 21 -16.36 3.97 -7.92
CA GLY A 21 -15.24 4.17 -7.02
C GLY A 21 -15.12 3.05 -5.99
N GLN A 22 -16.23 2.69 -5.35
CA GLN A 22 -16.28 1.58 -4.39
C GLN A 22 -15.96 0.24 -5.06
N PHE A 23 -16.45 0.04 -6.26
CA PHE A 23 -16.17 -1.16 -7.05
C PHE A 23 -14.66 -1.29 -7.36
N VAL A 24 -14.02 -0.19 -7.78
CA VAL A 24 -12.57 -0.16 -8.04
C VAL A 24 -11.78 -0.50 -6.78
N ILE A 25 -12.12 0.10 -5.65
CA ILE A 25 -11.45 -0.20 -4.37
C ILE A 25 -11.54 -1.68 -4.04
N ARG A 26 -12.72 -2.27 -4.17
CA ARG A 26 -12.91 -3.70 -3.89
C ARG A 26 -12.08 -4.58 -4.83
N LYS A 27 -12.05 -4.25 -6.12
CA LYS A 27 -11.25 -5.00 -7.10
C LYS A 27 -9.75 -4.88 -6.86
N VAL A 28 -9.29 -3.71 -6.51
CA VAL A 28 -7.88 -3.50 -6.12
C VAL A 28 -7.56 -4.31 -4.86
N ALA A 29 -8.43 -4.28 -3.85
CA ALA A 29 -8.24 -5.06 -2.62
C ALA A 29 -8.16 -6.56 -2.90
N GLU A 30 -9.05 -7.08 -3.73
CA GLU A 30 -9.02 -8.49 -4.14
C GLU A 30 -7.71 -8.85 -4.85
N ARG A 31 -7.25 -7.98 -5.74
CA ARG A 31 -6.01 -8.20 -6.48
C ARG A 31 -4.79 -8.14 -5.57
N LEU A 32 -4.72 -7.18 -4.68
CA LEU A 32 -3.64 -7.10 -3.69
C LEU A 32 -3.61 -8.33 -2.79
N SER A 33 -4.79 -8.79 -2.34
CA SER A 33 -4.88 -9.99 -1.49
C SER A 33 -4.37 -11.23 -2.18
N SER A 34 -4.52 -11.36 -3.49
CA SER A 34 -4.07 -12.53 -4.25
C SER A 34 -2.55 -12.71 -4.25
N ASP A 35 -1.81 -11.64 -3.98
CA ASP A 35 -0.35 -11.67 -3.91
C ASP A 35 0.19 -11.92 -2.50
N LEU A 36 -0.68 -12.02 -1.49
CA LEU A 36 -0.28 -12.13 -0.09
C LEU A 36 -0.16 -13.58 0.36
N ARG A 37 0.77 -13.81 1.29
CA ARG A 37 0.90 -15.07 2.03
C ARG A 37 -0.17 -15.15 3.11
N ALA A 38 -0.43 -16.36 3.64
CA ALA A 38 -1.38 -16.57 4.73
C ALA A 38 -1.03 -15.77 6.00
N THR A 39 0.26 -15.48 6.21
CA THR A 39 0.75 -14.71 7.36
C THR A 39 0.71 -13.20 7.15
N ASP A 40 0.47 -12.75 5.93
CA ASP A 40 0.39 -11.33 5.61
C ASP A 40 -1.01 -10.78 5.89
N LEU A 41 -1.10 -9.50 6.15
CA LEU A 41 -2.38 -8.86 6.47
C LEU A 41 -2.60 -7.66 5.56
N LEU A 42 -3.78 -7.61 4.93
CA LEU A 42 -4.26 -6.44 4.22
C LEU A 42 -5.37 -5.77 5.03
N ALA A 43 -5.24 -4.48 5.23
CA ALA A 43 -6.26 -3.66 5.89
C ALA A 43 -6.61 -2.44 5.03
N ARG A 44 -7.87 -2.02 5.09
CA ARG A 44 -8.32 -0.75 4.51
C ARG A 44 -8.20 0.35 5.54
N LEU A 45 -7.55 1.46 5.19
CA LEU A 45 -7.35 2.62 6.06
C LEU A 45 -8.31 3.78 5.72
N GLY A 46 -9.34 3.51 4.95
CA GLY A 46 -10.20 4.53 4.37
C GLY A 46 -9.94 4.64 2.87
N MET A 47 -10.85 5.29 2.15
CA MET A 47 -10.68 5.49 0.71
C MET A 47 -9.61 6.55 0.44
N PRO A 48 -8.66 6.33 -0.44
CA PRO A 48 -8.36 5.11 -1.22
C PRO A 48 -7.13 4.35 -0.71
N LYS A 49 -6.95 4.25 0.59
CA LYS A 49 -5.73 3.75 1.22
C LYS A 49 -5.85 2.33 1.75
N PHE A 50 -4.74 1.60 1.65
CA PHE A 50 -4.56 0.27 2.22
C PHE A 50 -3.27 0.22 3.03
N ALA A 51 -3.24 -0.67 4.00
CA ALA A 51 -2.01 -1.08 4.67
C ALA A 51 -1.79 -2.57 4.47
N VAL A 52 -0.54 -2.96 4.26
CA VAL A 52 -0.14 -4.37 4.18
C VAL A 52 0.95 -4.60 5.21
N ILE A 53 0.77 -5.61 6.03
CA ILE A 53 1.78 -6.04 7.00
C ILE A 53 2.41 -7.33 6.48
N LEU A 54 3.73 -7.32 6.34
CA LEU A 54 4.53 -8.44 5.85
C LEU A 54 5.47 -8.91 6.97
N PRO A 55 5.01 -9.79 7.88
CA PRO A 55 5.85 -10.26 8.98
C PRO A 55 7.08 -11.01 8.46
N GLY A 56 8.21 -10.83 9.14
CA GLY A 56 9.45 -11.52 8.80
C GLY A 56 10.05 -11.14 7.44
N THR A 57 9.69 -9.99 6.91
CA THR A 57 10.11 -9.54 5.59
C THR A 57 11.02 -8.33 5.72
N GLY A 58 12.24 -8.44 5.21
CA GLY A 58 13.20 -7.35 5.18
C GLY A 58 12.95 -6.38 4.03
N GLU A 59 13.77 -5.34 3.97
CA GLU A 59 13.61 -4.24 3.02
C GLU A 59 13.65 -4.68 1.55
N MET A 60 14.63 -5.49 1.18
CA MET A 60 14.79 -5.93 -0.22
C MET A 60 13.61 -6.78 -0.70
N VAL A 61 13.22 -7.75 0.09
CA VAL A 61 12.07 -8.60 -0.24
C VAL A 61 10.77 -7.80 -0.20
N GLY A 62 10.65 -6.86 0.73
CA GLY A 62 9.51 -5.95 0.81
C GLY A 62 9.38 -5.07 -0.43
N GLN A 63 10.50 -4.57 -0.95
CA GLN A 63 10.52 -3.81 -2.20
C GLN A 63 10.10 -4.67 -3.39
N ASP A 64 10.57 -5.90 -3.47
CA ASP A 64 10.19 -6.83 -4.55
C ASP A 64 8.69 -7.14 -4.53
N ILE A 65 8.14 -7.38 -3.34
CA ILE A 65 6.70 -7.61 -3.17
C ILE A 65 5.90 -6.37 -3.57
N ALA A 66 6.32 -5.21 -3.11
CA ALA A 66 5.64 -3.93 -3.42
C ALA A 66 5.67 -3.64 -4.92
N GLU A 67 6.80 -3.89 -5.58
CA GLU A 67 6.94 -3.67 -7.02
C GLU A 67 6.09 -4.68 -7.81
N ARG A 68 6.01 -5.92 -7.37
CA ARG A 68 5.11 -6.91 -7.99
C ARG A 68 3.65 -6.49 -7.87
N MET A 69 3.23 -6.02 -6.69
CA MET A 69 1.88 -5.51 -6.49
C MET A 69 1.59 -4.32 -7.39
N ARG A 70 2.53 -3.37 -7.47
CA ARG A 70 2.39 -2.21 -8.34
C ARG A 70 2.17 -2.62 -9.79
N LYS A 71 3.00 -3.53 -10.29
CA LYS A 71 2.91 -4.02 -11.66
C LYS A 71 1.62 -4.77 -11.92
N ASP A 72 1.21 -5.60 -10.99
CA ASP A 72 -0.05 -6.33 -11.09
C ASP A 72 -1.25 -5.40 -11.19
N ILE A 73 -1.28 -4.32 -10.42
CA ILE A 73 -2.37 -3.34 -10.49
C ILE A 73 -2.30 -2.53 -11.78
N GLU A 74 -1.11 -2.13 -12.21
CA GLU A 74 -0.93 -1.41 -13.48
C GLU A 74 -1.46 -2.21 -14.66
N ASP A 75 -1.22 -3.52 -14.68
CA ASP A 75 -1.63 -4.41 -15.77
C ASP A 75 -3.08 -4.91 -15.63
N PHE A 76 -3.74 -4.59 -14.53
CA PHE A 76 -5.08 -5.08 -14.23
C PHE A 76 -6.15 -4.19 -14.86
N SER A 77 -6.96 -4.77 -15.75
CA SER A 77 -8.14 -4.11 -16.32
C SER A 77 -9.36 -4.42 -15.48
N ILE A 78 -10.05 -3.39 -15.02
CA ILE A 78 -11.24 -3.51 -14.18
C ILE A 78 -12.46 -3.27 -15.04
N ASP A 79 -13.22 -4.34 -15.36
CA ASP A 79 -14.45 -4.26 -16.10
C ASP A 79 -15.62 -4.13 -15.11
N ASP A 80 -16.40 -3.07 -15.24
CA ASP A 80 -17.56 -2.85 -14.37
C ASP A 80 -18.83 -3.58 -14.82
N GLY A 81 -18.74 -4.34 -15.92
CA GLY A 81 -19.89 -5.05 -16.50
C GLY A 81 -20.89 -4.14 -17.20
N ARG A 82 -20.61 -2.85 -17.32
CA ARG A 82 -21.49 -1.83 -17.93
C ARG A 82 -20.85 -1.07 -19.08
N GLY A 83 -19.83 -1.65 -19.69
CA GLY A 83 -19.15 -1.10 -20.84
C GLY A 83 -17.97 -0.19 -20.52
N ALA A 84 -17.62 0.02 -19.24
CA ALA A 84 -16.43 0.74 -18.85
C ALA A 84 -15.33 -0.23 -18.42
N VAL A 85 -14.14 -0.05 -18.96
CA VAL A 85 -12.93 -0.72 -18.52
C VAL A 85 -12.02 0.33 -17.89
N LEU A 86 -11.72 0.15 -16.63
CA LEU A 86 -10.94 1.09 -15.83
C LEU A 86 -9.55 0.52 -15.55
N GLN A 87 -8.56 1.36 -15.58
CA GLN A 87 -7.20 1.04 -15.15
C GLN A 87 -6.77 2.06 -14.12
N VAL A 88 -6.11 1.59 -13.09
CA VAL A 88 -5.56 2.44 -12.03
C VAL A 88 -4.12 2.06 -11.77
N CYS A 89 -3.41 2.96 -11.13
CA CYS A 89 -2.08 2.72 -10.61
C CYS A 89 -2.09 2.93 -9.11
N ILE A 90 -1.09 2.41 -8.44
CA ILE A 90 -0.90 2.60 -7.01
C ILE A 90 0.46 3.20 -6.72
N SER A 91 0.51 4.03 -5.70
CA SER A 91 1.74 4.48 -5.07
C SER A 91 1.89 3.78 -3.74
N THR A 92 3.10 3.39 -3.39
CA THR A 92 3.38 2.61 -2.18
C THR A 92 4.55 3.20 -1.42
N GLY A 93 4.36 3.37 -0.13
CA GLY A 93 5.41 3.65 0.83
C GLY A 93 5.73 2.40 1.65
N LEU A 94 6.95 1.92 1.58
CA LEU A 94 7.44 0.80 2.37
C LEU A 94 8.17 1.33 3.60
N ALA A 95 7.72 0.93 4.78
CA ALA A 95 8.42 1.15 6.04
C ALA A 95 8.90 -0.18 6.59
N THR A 96 10.20 -0.29 6.82
CA THR A 96 10.83 -1.49 7.35
C THR A 96 11.41 -1.22 8.72
N TRP A 97 11.19 -2.16 9.63
CA TRP A 97 11.83 -2.18 10.92
C TRP A 97 12.35 -3.59 11.20
N GLU A 98 13.59 -3.68 11.62
CA GLU A 98 14.19 -4.95 12.03
C GLU A 98 14.46 -4.88 13.54
N PRO A 99 14.02 -5.89 14.31
CA PRO A 99 14.30 -5.94 15.73
C PRO A 99 15.82 -6.01 15.95
N GLN A 100 16.35 -5.07 16.68
CA GLN A 100 17.71 -5.15 17.19
C GLN A 100 17.71 -5.98 18.48
N GLN A 101 18.88 -6.30 18.98
CA GLN A 101 19.10 -7.26 20.08
C GLN A 101 18.42 -6.91 21.42
N PHE A 102 17.52 -5.95 21.47
CA PHE A 102 16.87 -5.51 22.69
C PHE A 102 15.42 -5.90 22.76
N PRO A 103 14.99 -6.51 23.90
CA PRO A 103 13.77 -7.27 23.95
C PRO A 103 12.47 -6.48 24.18
N ALA A 104 12.52 -5.23 24.53
CA ALA A 104 11.31 -4.50 24.91
C ALA A 104 10.91 -3.50 23.82
N VAL A 105 9.92 -3.87 23.02
CA VAL A 105 9.30 -2.97 22.04
C VAL A 105 7.89 -2.64 22.50
N ASP A 106 7.59 -1.35 22.62
CA ASP A 106 6.21 -0.89 22.77
C ASP A 106 5.53 -1.02 21.39
N MET A 107 4.71 -2.04 21.24
CA MET A 107 4.06 -2.35 19.96
C MET A 107 3.17 -1.20 19.46
N PRO A 108 2.34 -0.55 20.28
CA PRO A 108 1.58 0.61 19.82
C PRO A 108 2.46 1.75 19.31
N GLN A 109 3.58 2.01 19.98
CA GLN A 109 4.52 3.05 19.55
C GLN A 109 5.22 2.68 18.25
N LEU A 110 5.64 1.42 18.10
CA LEU A 110 6.23 0.91 16.87
C LEU A 110 5.26 1.07 15.70
N ALA A 111 3.99 0.70 15.89
CA ALA A 111 2.97 0.82 14.86
C ALA A 111 2.80 2.29 14.42
N ARG A 112 2.73 3.22 15.37
CA ARG A 112 2.62 4.65 15.05
C ARG A 112 3.83 5.17 14.28
N GLN A 113 5.03 4.77 14.66
CA GLN A 113 6.25 5.21 13.99
C GLN A 113 6.37 4.61 12.59
N LEU A 114 6.01 3.35 12.41
CA LEU A 114 5.97 2.73 11.10
C LEU A 114 4.94 3.40 10.18
N GLU A 115 3.80 3.78 10.73
CA GLU A 115 2.80 4.53 9.97
C GLU A 115 3.33 5.89 9.52
N VAL A 116 3.99 6.63 10.41
CA VAL A 116 4.61 7.92 10.07
C VAL A 116 5.67 7.76 8.98
N VAL A 117 6.56 6.81 9.14
CA VAL A 117 7.63 6.53 8.16
C VAL A 117 7.03 6.06 6.83
N GLY A 118 6.04 5.19 6.88
CA GLY A 118 5.37 4.69 5.68
C GLY A 118 4.61 5.77 4.93
N ASN A 119 3.91 6.65 5.63
CA ASN A 119 3.22 7.79 5.00
C ASN A 119 4.19 8.77 4.36
N LYS A 120 5.32 8.99 4.99
CA LYS A 120 6.37 9.85 4.43
C LYS A 120 6.93 9.27 3.13
N ALA A 121 7.18 7.96 3.11
CA ALA A 121 7.60 7.26 1.91
C ALA A 121 6.49 7.28 0.83
N LEU A 122 5.23 7.12 1.22
CA LEU A 122 4.10 7.19 0.30
C LEU A 122 3.99 8.59 -0.34
N ASP A 123 4.14 9.65 0.46
CA ASP A 123 4.14 11.01 -0.06
C ASP A 123 5.29 11.23 -1.05
N ASP A 124 6.45 10.65 -0.78
CA ASP A 124 7.58 10.69 -1.69
C ASP A 124 7.27 9.99 -3.02
N ALA A 125 6.67 8.80 -2.98
CA ALA A 125 6.24 8.09 -4.17
C ALA A 125 5.24 8.92 -5.00
N ARG A 126 4.28 9.54 -4.33
CA ARG A 126 3.30 10.40 -4.98
C ARG A 126 3.93 11.64 -5.60
N SER A 127 4.89 12.26 -4.93
CA SER A 127 5.60 13.44 -5.43
C SER A 127 6.48 13.14 -6.64
N ARG A 128 6.88 11.89 -6.81
CA ARG A 128 7.63 11.43 -7.99
C ARG A 128 6.73 11.15 -9.21
N GLY A 129 5.45 11.42 -9.11
CA GLY A 129 4.48 11.20 -10.19
C GLY A 129 3.54 10.02 -9.98
N GLY A 130 3.60 9.34 -8.86
CA GLY A 130 2.79 8.16 -8.59
C GLY A 130 3.26 6.91 -9.32
N ASN A 131 2.48 5.86 -9.25
CA ASN A 131 2.79 4.57 -9.89
C ASN A 131 4.21 4.10 -9.60
N CYS A 132 4.62 4.17 -8.34
CA CYS A 132 5.96 3.76 -7.93
C CYS A 132 5.99 3.40 -6.44
N VAL A 133 7.10 2.80 -6.04
CA VAL A 133 7.38 2.41 -4.67
C VAL A 133 8.52 3.28 -4.14
N ALA A 134 8.30 3.89 -2.99
CA ALA A 134 9.35 4.51 -2.20
C ALA A 134 9.51 3.74 -0.89
N HIS A 135 10.69 3.76 -0.31
CA HIS A 135 10.94 3.03 0.92
C HIS A 135 11.74 3.86 1.91
N SER A 136 11.54 3.52 3.18
CA SER A 136 12.31 4.08 4.27
C SER A 136 12.46 3.04 5.38
N ARG A 137 13.53 3.15 6.14
CA ARG A 137 13.79 2.25 7.27
C ARG A 137 13.61 3.00 8.56
N LEU A 138 12.89 2.41 9.49
CA LEU A 138 12.86 2.86 10.87
C LEU A 138 14.08 2.28 11.59
N SER A 139 15.10 3.10 11.83
CA SER A 139 16.37 2.64 12.38
C SER A 139 16.42 2.67 13.91
N THR A 140 15.60 3.50 14.53
CA THR A 140 15.57 3.66 15.98
C THR A 140 14.16 4.00 16.44
N LEU A 141 13.69 3.30 17.47
CA LEU A 141 12.46 3.70 18.16
C LEU A 141 12.77 4.92 19.04
N VAL A 142 12.02 5.98 18.81
CA VAL A 142 12.06 7.15 19.68
C VAL A 142 11.04 6.93 20.79
N LEU A 143 11.55 6.77 21.99
CA LEU A 143 10.72 6.54 23.19
C LEU A 143 10.21 7.88 23.75
#